data_e54b9e903a299fc048058ed83f46992f
#
_entry.id   e54b9e903a299fc048058ed83f46992f
#
_cell.length_a   1.000
_cell.length_b   1.000
_cell.length_c   1.000
_cell.angle_alpha   90.00
_cell.angle_beta   90.00
_cell.angle_gamma   90.00
#
_symmetry.space_group_name_H-M   'P 1'
#
loop_
_entity.id
_entity.type
_entity.pdbx_description
1 polymer ?
#
loop_
_entity_poly.entity_id
_entity_poly.type
_entity_poly.pdbx_seq_one_letter_code
_entity_poly.pdbx_strand_id
1 'polypeptide(L)'
;YLGGHSDISAGAVISSKVRIDRVYELAKSLGGTLSEFSAWLLERSIKTLPIRVWQQNENAMGLANFLNSHSLISKVYYPGLISHEGHEIAKRQMKGFGGMLSIELHPSIKPELFLKNLKIIKPVMSLAGIESTANYPKLTSHYSLTDKERSLQAISDQLIRLSAGIESIIDLKNDIDNSLKWSENEN
;
A
#
# COMPACT_ATOMS: atom_id res chain seq x y z
N TYR A 1 -3.37 7.94 3.51
CA TYR A 1 -3.21 9.07 2.56
C TYR A 1 -3.43 10.44 3.20
N LEU A 2 -4.39 10.59 4.12
CA LEU A 2 -4.72 11.89 4.70
C LEU A 2 -3.54 12.52 5.46
N GLY A 3 -2.91 11.77 6.37
CA GLY A 3 -1.69 12.20 7.05
C GLY A 3 -0.48 12.22 6.12
N GLY A 4 -0.27 11.15 5.39
CA GLY A 4 0.68 11.01 4.28
C GLY A 4 2.16 11.02 4.63
N HIS A 5 2.56 11.32 5.87
CA HIS A 5 3.97 11.44 6.28
C HIS A 5 4.35 10.47 7.39
N SER A 6 3.45 9.51 7.73
CA SER A 6 3.65 8.51 8.78
C SER A 6 3.94 9.09 10.18
N ASP A 7 3.49 10.31 10.44
CA ASP A 7 3.74 11.10 11.65
C ASP A 7 2.47 11.41 12.46
N ILE A 8 1.30 10.93 11.99
CA ILE A 8 0.00 11.14 12.64
C ILE A 8 -0.69 9.81 12.88
N SER A 9 -1.18 9.62 14.11
CA SER A 9 -2.16 8.57 14.42
C SER A 9 -3.52 9.23 14.60
N ALA A 10 -4.45 8.96 13.70
CA ALA A 10 -5.78 9.56 13.71
C ALA A 10 -6.81 8.61 13.08
N GLY A 11 -8.08 8.86 13.40
CA GLY A 11 -9.22 8.18 12.79
C GLY A 11 -10.34 9.16 12.48
N ALA A 12 -11.24 8.78 11.59
CA ALA A 12 -12.42 9.56 11.25
C ALA A 12 -13.68 8.70 11.29
N VAL A 13 -14.74 9.23 11.85
CA VAL A 13 -16.08 8.63 11.84
C VAL A 13 -16.98 9.48 10.95
N ILE A 14 -17.54 8.88 9.91
CA ILE A 14 -18.43 9.54 8.95
C ILE A 14 -19.77 8.83 8.98
N SER A 15 -20.84 9.55 9.35
CA SER A 15 -22.18 8.98 9.44
C SER A 15 -23.26 10.09 9.41
N SER A 16 -24.52 9.71 9.65
CA SER A 16 -25.60 10.68 9.81
C SER A 16 -25.37 11.55 11.06
N LYS A 17 -25.92 12.78 11.04
CA LYS A 17 -25.78 13.73 12.17
C LYS A 17 -26.14 13.12 13.51
N VAL A 18 -27.26 12.40 13.60
CA VAL A 18 -27.72 11.77 14.84
C VAL A 18 -26.68 10.78 15.42
N ARG A 19 -26.01 10.01 14.56
CA ARG A 19 -24.95 9.09 15.00
C ARG A 19 -23.69 9.84 15.40
N ILE A 20 -23.29 10.85 14.61
CA ILE A 20 -22.11 11.66 14.92
C ILE A 20 -22.27 12.42 16.23
N ASP A 21 -23.44 13.00 16.52
CA ASP A 21 -23.68 13.70 17.79
C ASP A 21 -23.46 12.75 18.99
N ARG A 22 -23.93 11.49 18.88
CA ARG A 22 -23.69 10.47 19.94
C ARG A 22 -22.21 10.11 20.09
N VAL A 23 -21.50 9.92 18.98
CA VAL A 23 -20.05 9.63 18.98
C VAL A 23 -19.27 10.80 19.57
N TYR A 24 -19.65 12.03 19.22
CA TYR A 24 -19.00 13.25 19.70
C TYR A 24 -19.14 13.41 21.24
N GLU A 25 -20.35 13.23 21.78
CA GLU A 25 -20.57 13.29 23.25
C GLU A 25 -19.77 12.19 23.99
N LEU A 26 -19.70 11.00 23.42
CA LEU A 26 -18.91 9.90 23.98
C LEU A 26 -17.41 10.19 23.92
N ALA A 27 -16.92 10.68 22.79
CA ALA A 27 -15.52 11.04 22.60
C ALA A 27 -15.06 12.14 23.58
N LYS A 28 -15.90 13.16 23.80
CA LYS A 28 -15.67 14.20 24.82
C LYS A 28 -15.54 13.60 26.23
N SER A 29 -16.43 12.69 26.57
CA SER A 29 -16.46 12.09 27.91
C SER A 29 -15.30 11.13 28.17
N LEU A 30 -14.86 10.41 27.16
CA LEU A 30 -13.77 9.42 27.24
C LEU A 30 -12.38 9.98 26.88
N GLY A 31 -12.29 11.23 26.41
CA GLY A 31 -11.04 11.83 25.96
C GLY A 31 -10.52 11.28 24.63
N GLY A 32 -11.36 10.60 23.83
CA GLY A 32 -11.02 10.04 22.51
C GLY A 32 -10.94 11.11 21.41
N THR A 33 -10.29 12.25 21.69
CA THR A 33 -10.14 13.36 20.76
C THR A 33 -8.70 13.44 20.25
N LEU A 34 -8.55 13.92 19.03
CA LEU A 34 -7.23 14.17 18.43
C LEU A 34 -6.55 15.33 19.18
N SER A 35 -5.23 15.21 19.44
CA SER A 35 -4.46 16.31 20.02
C SER A 35 -4.36 17.49 19.06
N GLU A 36 -4.15 18.69 19.59
CA GLU A 36 -4.02 19.92 18.81
C GLU A 36 -2.87 19.84 17.82
N PHE A 37 -1.75 19.23 18.22
CA PHE A 37 -0.57 19.05 17.38
C PHE A 37 -0.88 18.10 16.21
N SER A 38 -1.53 16.97 16.47
CA SER A 38 -1.94 16.03 15.41
C SER A 38 -3.00 16.65 14.48
N ALA A 39 -3.92 17.46 15.02
CA ALA A 39 -4.89 18.18 14.20
C ALA A 39 -4.23 19.21 13.28
N TRP A 40 -3.24 19.95 13.77
CA TRP A 40 -2.46 20.89 12.96
C TRP A 40 -1.65 20.18 11.88
N LEU A 41 -0.96 19.07 12.21
CA LEU A 41 -0.24 18.25 11.23
C LEU A 41 -1.19 17.71 10.16
N LEU A 42 -2.37 17.23 10.54
CA LEU A 42 -3.38 16.72 9.61
C LEU A 42 -3.86 17.83 8.66
N GLU A 43 -4.21 18.99 9.19
CA GLU A 43 -4.62 20.15 8.37
C GLU A 43 -3.53 20.54 7.36
N ARG A 44 -2.27 20.61 7.81
CA ARG A 44 -1.12 20.88 6.94
C ARG A 44 -0.96 19.81 5.85
N SER A 45 -1.08 18.54 6.20
CA SER A 45 -0.91 17.40 5.28
C SER A 45 -2.01 17.32 4.22
N ILE A 46 -3.25 17.66 4.57
CA ILE A 46 -4.38 17.67 3.63
C ILE A 46 -4.17 18.68 2.50
N LYS A 47 -3.44 19.78 2.74
CA LYS A 47 -3.16 20.81 1.71
C LYS A 47 -2.38 20.26 0.50
N THR A 48 -1.59 19.20 0.69
CA THR A 48 -0.83 18.54 -0.39
C THR A 48 -1.43 17.20 -0.82
N LEU A 49 -2.56 16.79 -0.24
CA LEU A 49 -3.18 15.49 -0.52
C LEU A 49 -3.42 15.23 -2.02
N PRO A 50 -3.99 16.16 -2.80
CA PRO A 50 -4.25 15.91 -4.21
C PRO A 50 -2.98 15.64 -5.02
N ILE A 51 -1.92 16.39 -4.77
CA ILE A 51 -0.63 16.24 -5.48
C ILE A 51 0.02 14.91 -5.13
N ARG A 52 0.01 14.54 -3.84
CA ARG A 52 0.60 13.28 -3.37
C ARG A 52 -0.16 12.08 -3.94
N VAL A 53 -1.48 12.09 -3.82
CA VAL A 53 -2.33 10.99 -4.32
C VAL A 53 -2.20 10.85 -5.84
N TRP A 54 -2.14 11.96 -6.58
CA TRP A 54 -1.91 11.91 -8.02
C TRP A 54 -0.57 11.23 -8.34
N GLN A 55 0.53 11.65 -7.72
CA GLN A 55 1.85 11.03 -7.96
C GLN A 55 1.90 9.55 -7.55
N GLN A 56 1.25 9.20 -6.44
CA GLN A 56 1.15 7.80 -5.99
C GLN A 56 0.37 6.93 -6.98
N ASN A 57 -0.70 7.46 -7.58
CA ASN A 57 -1.43 6.76 -8.64
C ASN A 57 -0.58 6.54 -9.88
N GLU A 58 0.14 7.57 -10.35
CA GLU A 58 1.04 7.47 -11.49
C GLU A 58 2.15 6.44 -11.24
N ASN A 59 2.77 6.48 -10.07
CA ASN A 59 3.80 5.52 -9.69
C ASN A 59 3.25 4.09 -9.60
N ALA A 60 2.08 3.89 -8.97
CA ALA A 60 1.48 2.57 -8.88
C ALA A 60 1.11 1.99 -10.26
N MET A 61 0.56 2.82 -11.16
CA MET A 61 0.27 2.40 -12.53
C MET A 61 1.58 2.07 -13.29
N GLY A 62 2.60 2.93 -13.15
CA GLY A 62 3.91 2.71 -13.76
C GLY A 62 4.60 1.44 -13.27
N LEU A 63 4.49 1.13 -11.98
CA LEU A 63 4.97 -0.12 -11.38
C LEU A 63 4.14 -1.32 -11.85
N ALA A 64 2.81 -1.22 -11.83
CA ALA A 64 1.93 -2.31 -12.23
C ALA A 64 2.19 -2.74 -13.69
N ASN A 65 2.32 -1.78 -14.60
CA ASN A 65 2.64 -2.08 -16.01
C ASN A 65 4.03 -2.72 -16.16
N PHE A 66 5.04 -2.20 -15.47
CA PHE A 66 6.39 -2.74 -15.49
C PHE A 66 6.43 -4.18 -14.97
N LEU A 67 5.83 -4.43 -13.82
CA LEU A 67 5.84 -5.73 -13.16
C LEU A 67 4.96 -6.76 -13.87
N ASN A 68 3.89 -6.34 -14.55
CA ASN A 68 3.01 -7.24 -15.29
C ASN A 68 3.69 -7.89 -16.50
N SER A 69 4.80 -7.33 -16.98
CA SER A 69 5.61 -7.88 -18.06
C SER A 69 6.95 -8.49 -17.59
N HIS A 70 7.20 -8.50 -16.28
CA HIS A 70 8.48 -8.94 -15.74
C HIS A 70 8.51 -10.46 -15.52
N SER A 71 9.57 -11.15 -16.04
CA SER A 71 9.69 -12.62 -16.00
C SER A 71 9.71 -13.23 -14.60
N LEU A 72 10.20 -12.49 -13.60
CA LEU A 72 10.26 -12.92 -12.19
C LEU A 72 9.02 -12.55 -11.35
N ILE A 73 7.95 -12.10 -12.00
CA ILE A 73 6.65 -11.80 -11.40
C ILE A 73 5.59 -12.71 -12.01
N SER A 74 4.96 -13.51 -11.17
CA SER A 74 3.90 -14.44 -11.61
C SER A 74 2.56 -13.75 -11.83
N LYS A 75 2.24 -12.74 -11.03
CA LYS A 75 0.96 -12.02 -11.12
C LYS A 75 1.03 -10.63 -10.50
N VAL A 76 0.26 -9.70 -11.04
CA VAL A 76 0.07 -8.35 -10.49
C VAL A 76 -1.41 -8.13 -10.21
N TYR A 77 -1.72 -7.67 -9.01
CA TYR A 77 -3.07 -7.28 -8.59
C TYR A 77 -3.13 -5.76 -8.47
N TYR A 78 -3.70 -5.11 -9.46
CA TYR A 78 -3.89 -3.67 -9.46
C TYR A 78 -5.14 -3.28 -10.25
N PRO A 79 -6.09 -2.54 -9.67
CA PRO A 79 -7.35 -2.22 -10.34
C PRO A 79 -7.20 -1.42 -11.65
N GLY A 80 -6.03 -0.78 -11.85
CA GLY A 80 -5.71 -0.07 -13.09
C GLY A 80 -5.36 -0.95 -14.28
N LEU A 81 -5.03 -2.23 -14.06
CA LEU A 81 -4.79 -3.19 -15.15
C LEU A 81 -6.12 -3.70 -15.69
N ILE A 82 -6.25 -3.75 -17.02
CA ILE A 82 -7.47 -4.25 -17.71
C ILE A 82 -7.75 -5.73 -17.33
N SER A 83 -6.71 -6.49 -17.05
CA SER A 83 -6.80 -7.90 -16.62
C SER A 83 -7.33 -8.09 -15.19
N HIS A 84 -7.43 -7.01 -14.40
CA HIS A 84 -7.93 -7.10 -13.04
C HIS A 84 -9.46 -7.25 -13.03
N GLU A 85 -9.98 -8.23 -12.30
CA GLU A 85 -11.43 -8.56 -12.27
C GLU A 85 -12.33 -7.38 -11.84
N GLY A 86 -11.81 -6.47 -10.98
CA GLY A 86 -12.50 -5.26 -10.53
C GLY A 86 -12.26 -4.02 -11.38
N HIS A 87 -11.54 -4.11 -12.53
CA HIS A 87 -11.15 -2.95 -13.34
C HIS A 87 -12.32 -2.04 -13.73
N GLU A 88 -13.38 -2.61 -14.29
CA GLU A 88 -14.53 -1.82 -14.76
C GLU A 88 -15.33 -1.17 -13.63
N ILE A 89 -15.34 -1.81 -12.44
CA ILE A 89 -15.94 -1.21 -11.25
C ILE A 89 -15.08 -0.03 -10.77
N ALA A 90 -13.77 -0.23 -10.64
CA ALA A 90 -12.84 0.81 -10.21
C ALA A 90 -12.86 2.01 -11.18
N LYS A 91 -12.78 1.76 -12.48
CA LYS A 91 -12.86 2.79 -13.54
C LYS A 91 -14.12 3.65 -13.46
N ARG A 92 -15.25 3.06 -13.07
CA ARG A 92 -16.52 3.78 -12.93
C ARG A 92 -16.61 4.57 -11.63
N GLN A 93 -15.99 4.09 -10.55
CA GLN A 93 -16.14 4.66 -9.20
C GLN A 93 -14.98 5.56 -8.78
N MET A 94 -13.80 5.39 -9.37
CA MET A 94 -12.57 6.06 -8.95
C MET A 94 -12.07 7.03 -10.02
N LYS A 95 -11.45 8.13 -9.59
CA LYS A 95 -10.77 9.08 -10.47
C LYS A 95 -9.33 8.66 -10.81
N GLY A 96 -8.80 7.68 -10.12
CA GLY A 96 -7.51 7.02 -10.29
C GLY A 96 -7.58 5.69 -9.56
N PHE A 97 -6.63 4.80 -9.74
CA PHE A 97 -6.72 3.42 -9.25
C PHE A 97 -6.02 3.18 -7.90
N GLY A 98 -5.53 4.26 -7.27
CA GLY A 98 -4.85 4.21 -5.97
C GLY A 98 -3.36 3.92 -6.07
N GLY A 99 -2.68 4.11 -4.93
CA GLY A 99 -1.24 3.86 -4.79
C GLY A 99 -0.89 2.46 -4.28
N MET A 100 -1.87 1.56 -4.16
CA MET A 100 -1.68 0.21 -3.60
C MET A 100 -1.77 -0.85 -4.69
N LEU A 101 -0.78 -1.75 -4.74
CA LEU A 101 -0.80 -2.94 -5.58
C LEU A 101 -0.24 -4.13 -4.81
N SER A 102 -0.53 -5.34 -5.27
CA SER A 102 0.11 -6.55 -4.79
C SER A 102 0.70 -7.34 -5.96
N ILE A 103 1.78 -8.05 -5.69
CA ILE A 103 2.45 -8.90 -6.68
C ILE A 103 2.66 -10.30 -6.10
N GLU A 104 2.63 -11.29 -6.96
CA GLU A 104 3.17 -12.61 -6.66
C GLU A 104 4.52 -12.77 -7.34
N LEU A 105 5.54 -13.01 -6.55
CA LEU A 105 6.87 -13.30 -7.05
C LEU A 105 6.88 -14.67 -7.77
N HIS A 106 7.79 -14.85 -8.72
CA HIS A 106 8.03 -16.17 -9.28
C HIS A 106 8.51 -17.14 -8.19
N PRO A 107 8.12 -18.43 -8.21
CA PRO A 107 8.50 -19.40 -7.17
C PRO A 107 10.00 -19.57 -6.94
N SER A 108 10.84 -19.20 -7.91
CA SER A 108 12.30 -19.16 -7.75
C SER A 108 12.80 -18.03 -6.84
N ILE A 109 11.98 -17.05 -6.50
CA ILE A 109 12.37 -15.91 -5.68
C ILE A 109 11.93 -16.12 -4.24
N LYS A 110 12.85 -16.01 -3.28
CA LYS A 110 12.53 -15.98 -1.85
C LYS A 110 12.05 -14.57 -1.46
N PRO A 111 10.81 -14.40 -0.97
CA PRO A 111 10.27 -13.09 -0.61
C PRO A 111 11.12 -12.31 0.39
N GLU A 112 11.73 -13.00 1.34
CA GLU A 112 12.59 -12.39 2.37
C GLU A 112 13.86 -11.80 1.76
N LEU A 113 14.48 -12.48 0.79
CA LEU A 113 15.66 -11.98 0.08
C LEU A 113 15.30 -10.79 -0.79
N PHE A 114 14.17 -10.87 -1.51
CA PHE A 114 13.65 -9.74 -2.27
C PHE A 114 13.48 -8.50 -1.38
N LEU A 115 12.79 -8.61 -0.26
CA LEU A 115 12.59 -7.48 0.65
C LEU A 115 13.90 -6.94 1.23
N LYS A 116 14.83 -7.83 1.60
CA LYS A 116 16.14 -7.46 2.18
C LYS A 116 16.99 -6.62 1.22
N ASN A 117 16.84 -6.81 -0.08
CA ASN A 117 17.66 -6.15 -1.10
C ASN A 117 17.08 -4.84 -1.62
N LEU A 118 15.84 -4.52 -1.30
CA LEU A 118 15.28 -3.20 -1.60
C LEU A 118 16.08 -2.11 -0.89
N LYS A 119 16.38 -1.01 -1.58
CA LYS A 119 17.18 0.11 -1.07
C LYS A 119 16.36 1.38 -0.87
N ILE A 120 15.39 1.61 -1.75
CA ILE A 120 14.50 2.78 -1.72
C ILE A 120 13.18 2.40 -1.09
N ILE A 121 12.56 1.34 -1.58
CA ILE A 121 11.29 0.83 -1.05
C ILE A 121 11.54 0.19 0.31
N LYS A 122 10.85 0.68 1.34
CA LYS A 122 11.07 0.23 2.73
C LYS A 122 10.26 -1.01 3.06
N PRO A 123 10.89 -2.11 3.54
CA PRO A 123 10.17 -3.32 3.96
C PRO A 123 9.50 -3.12 5.33
N VAL A 124 8.31 -2.53 5.34
CA VAL A 124 7.53 -2.23 6.55
C VAL A 124 6.03 -2.43 6.33
N MET A 125 5.26 -2.61 7.42
CA MET A 125 3.79 -2.75 7.35
C MET A 125 3.04 -1.46 7.03
N SER A 126 3.71 -0.30 6.97
CA SER A 126 3.09 0.98 6.65
C SER A 126 2.51 1.01 5.22
N LEU A 127 1.66 1.97 4.95
CA LEU A 127 1.07 2.20 3.63
C LEU A 127 0.63 3.65 3.45
N ALA A 128 0.44 4.06 2.20
CA ALA A 128 -0.16 5.35 1.82
C ALA A 128 0.62 6.61 2.29
N GLY A 129 1.87 6.43 2.68
CA GLY A 129 2.81 7.51 2.96
C GLY A 129 3.45 8.06 1.66
N ILE A 130 4.27 9.11 1.82
CA ILE A 130 5.09 9.66 0.72
C ILE A 130 6.22 8.71 0.32
N GLU A 131 6.60 7.79 1.20
CA GLU A 131 7.63 6.79 0.96
C GLU A 131 7.00 5.49 0.47
N SER A 132 7.61 4.88 -0.53
CA SER A 132 7.21 3.56 -1.01
C SER A 132 7.55 2.49 0.03
N THR A 133 6.60 1.57 0.25
CA THR A 133 6.78 0.46 1.19
C THR A 133 6.40 -0.88 0.57
N ALA A 134 7.07 -1.93 1.03
CA ALA A 134 6.76 -3.31 0.69
C ALA A 134 6.46 -4.11 1.96
N ASN A 135 5.44 -4.94 1.92
CA ASN A 135 5.06 -5.79 3.04
C ASN A 135 4.87 -7.23 2.59
N TYR A 136 5.36 -8.17 3.39
CA TYR A 136 5.13 -9.61 3.21
C TYR A 136 4.03 -10.08 4.17
N PRO A 137 2.78 -10.23 3.71
CA PRO A 137 1.65 -10.52 4.58
C PRO A 137 1.80 -11.77 5.43
N LYS A 138 2.40 -12.82 4.88
CA LYS A 138 2.64 -14.09 5.60
C LYS A 138 3.42 -13.91 6.89
N LEU A 139 4.45 -13.06 6.91
CA LEU A 139 5.29 -12.84 8.08
C LEU A 139 4.88 -11.62 8.92
N THR A 140 3.84 -10.91 8.53
CA THR A 140 3.42 -9.66 9.17
C THR A 140 1.94 -9.67 9.54
N SER A 141 1.10 -9.05 8.72
CA SER A 141 -0.33 -8.84 9.02
C SER A 141 -1.15 -10.14 9.12
N HIS A 142 -0.68 -11.25 8.52
CA HIS A 142 -1.37 -12.55 8.52
C HIS A 142 -0.51 -13.66 9.14
N TYR A 143 0.47 -13.28 9.95
CA TYR A 143 1.37 -14.21 10.64
C TYR A 143 0.62 -15.22 11.54
N SER A 144 -0.45 -14.80 12.18
CA SER A 144 -1.23 -15.66 13.10
C SER A 144 -2.18 -16.64 12.38
N LEU A 145 -2.36 -16.51 11.07
CA LEU A 145 -3.23 -17.39 10.29
C LEU A 145 -2.52 -18.69 9.92
N THR A 146 -3.27 -19.79 9.92
CA THR A 146 -2.82 -21.06 9.35
C THR A 146 -2.71 -20.98 7.83
N ASP A 147 -1.98 -21.90 7.19
CA ASP A 147 -1.84 -21.97 5.73
C ASP A 147 -3.20 -22.07 5.03
N LYS A 148 -4.12 -22.83 5.63
CA LYS A 148 -5.48 -22.98 5.12
C LYS A 148 -6.27 -21.67 5.16
N GLU A 149 -6.17 -20.93 6.24
CA GLU A 149 -6.84 -19.63 6.38
C GLU A 149 -6.25 -18.58 5.44
N ARG A 150 -4.93 -18.57 5.24
CA ARG A 150 -4.29 -17.69 4.24
C ARG A 150 -4.73 -18.03 2.83
N SER A 151 -4.79 -19.32 2.49
CA SER A 151 -5.26 -19.78 1.18
C SER A 151 -6.71 -19.37 0.89
N LEU A 152 -7.61 -19.43 1.89
CA LEU A 152 -8.99 -18.97 1.76
C LEU A 152 -9.09 -17.44 1.50
N GLN A 153 -8.08 -16.68 1.91
CA GLN A 153 -7.98 -15.23 1.67
C GLN A 153 -7.12 -14.88 0.45
N ALA A 154 -6.77 -15.86 -0.38
CA ALA A 154 -5.88 -15.70 -1.54
C ALA A 154 -4.51 -15.09 -1.20
N ILE A 155 -3.99 -15.37 0.00
CA ILE A 155 -2.67 -14.93 0.45
C ILE A 155 -1.69 -16.09 0.25
N SER A 156 -0.98 -16.05 -0.87
CA SER A 156 0.05 -17.03 -1.19
C SER A 156 1.37 -16.74 -0.44
N ASP A 157 2.26 -17.74 -0.43
CA ASP A 157 3.61 -17.61 0.11
C ASP A 157 4.53 -16.71 -0.76
N GLN A 158 4.08 -16.26 -1.91
CA GLN A 158 4.80 -15.38 -2.84
C GLN A 158 4.24 -13.96 -2.87
N LEU A 159 3.17 -13.69 -2.10
CA LEU A 159 2.47 -12.42 -2.14
C LEU A 159 3.24 -11.31 -1.43
N ILE A 160 3.53 -10.23 -2.14
CA ILE A 160 4.07 -8.98 -1.61
C ILE A 160 3.07 -7.85 -1.87
N ARG A 161 2.75 -7.08 -0.86
CA ARG A 161 1.97 -5.85 -0.99
C ARG A 161 2.91 -4.66 -1.13
N LEU A 162 2.69 -3.84 -2.12
CA LEU A 162 3.43 -2.59 -2.37
C LEU A 162 2.51 -1.39 -2.14
N SER A 163 3.03 -0.37 -1.49
CA SER A 163 2.43 0.96 -1.40
C SER A 163 3.35 1.95 -2.12
N ALA A 164 2.92 2.46 -3.25
CA ALA A 164 3.70 3.42 -4.01
C ALA A 164 3.70 4.79 -3.32
N GLY A 165 4.87 5.35 -3.10
CA GLY A 165 5.08 6.71 -2.63
C GLY A 165 5.20 7.71 -3.80
N ILE A 166 5.91 8.80 -3.56
CA ILE A 166 6.05 9.91 -4.52
C ILE A 166 7.46 10.00 -5.13
N GLU A 167 8.30 9.01 -4.92
CA GLU A 167 9.66 8.94 -5.45
C GLU A 167 9.65 8.86 -7.00
N SER A 168 10.81 9.02 -7.60
CA SER A 168 10.99 8.81 -9.05
C SER A 168 10.57 7.40 -9.46
N ILE A 169 9.67 7.28 -10.42
CA ILE A 169 9.23 5.98 -10.95
C ILE A 169 10.38 5.16 -11.53
N ILE A 170 11.40 5.83 -12.08
CA ILE A 170 12.60 5.17 -12.64
C ILE A 170 13.38 4.52 -11.50
N ASP A 171 13.55 5.21 -10.39
CA ASP A 171 14.28 4.70 -9.24
C ASP A 171 13.54 3.55 -8.58
N LEU A 172 12.21 3.65 -8.44
CA LEU A 172 11.38 2.56 -7.92
C LEU A 172 11.46 1.29 -8.78
N LYS A 173 11.40 1.43 -10.11
CA LYS A 173 11.55 0.31 -11.04
C LYS A 173 12.92 -0.33 -10.93
N ASN A 174 13.97 0.47 -10.89
CA ASN A 174 15.34 0.00 -10.75
C ASN A 174 15.57 -0.71 -9.42
N ASP A 175 15.00 -0.21 -8.33
CA ASP A 175 15.11 -0.82 -7.01
C ASP A 175 14.50 -2.23 -6.99
N ILE A 176 13.30 -2.37 -7.55
CA ILE A 176 12.63 -3.67 -7.65
C ILE A 176 13.38 -4.63 -8.59
N ASP A 177 13.77 -4.17 -9.78
CA ASP A 177 14.47 -4.99 -10.77
C ASP A 177 15.81 -5.52 -10.24
N ASN A 178 16.59 -4.65 -9.60
CA ASN A 178 17.86 -5.04 -8.97
C ASN A 178 17.65 -6.04 -7.85
N SER A 179 16.62 -5.83 -7.01
CA SER A 179 16.31 -6.75 -5.92
C SER A 179 15.86 -8.12 -6.43
N LEU A 180 15.05 -8.18 -7.48
CA LEU A 180 14.61 -9.43 -8.11
C LEU A 180 15.79 -10.20 -8.68
N LYS A 181 16.64 -9.55 -9.50
CA LYS A 181 17.83 -10.17 -10.12
C LYS A 181 18.83 -10.69 -9.08
N TRP A 182 19.05 -9.93 -8.02
CA TRP A 182 19.92 -10.37 -6.95
C TRP A 182 19.34 -11.59 -6.24
N SER A 183 18.05 -11.60 -5.96
CA SER A 183 17.36 -12.69 -5.27
C SER A 183 17.30 -13.99 -6.10
N GLU A 184 17.30 -13.88 -7.43
CA GLU A 184 17.39 -15.02 -8.35
C GLU A 184 18.77 -15.69 -8.28
N ASN A 185 19.84 -14.91 -8.15
CA ASN A 185 21.22 -15.40 -8.13
C ASN A 185 21.64 -16.01 -6.78
N GLU A 186 20.97 -15.69 -5.69
CA GLU A 186 21.25 -16.16 -4.32
C GLU A 186 20.44 -17.43 -3.92
N ASN A 187 19.67 -18.00 -4.84
CA ASN A 187 18.96 -19.27 -4.70
C ASN A 187 19.83 -20.40 -5.26
#